data_07df9d37def571fb0c0bd901aa60541e
#
_entry.id   07df9d37def571fb0c0bd901aa60541e
#
_cell.length_a   1.000
_cell.length_b   1.000
_cell.length_c   1.000
_cell.angle_alpha   90.00
_cell.angle_beta   90.00
_cell.angle_gamma   90.00
#
_symmetry.space_group_name_H-M   'P 1'
#
loop_
_entity.id
_entity.type
_entity.pdbx_description
1 polymer ?
#
loop_
_entity_poly.entity_id
_entity_poly.type
_entity_poly.pdbx_seq_one_letter_code
_entity_poly.pdbx_strand_id
1 'polypeptide(L)'
;VYKRQLAHNGILSNDKLLRLEKKLPASRIETDSFAIVQLLEQAGTIDLDTLRITSELLRGSFTYTVLDDHEHLYIVRGNNPFRLYHFPKQKVYLYASTKEILNYALSSIRKSLHGPVEEVAVREGDILCLLPDGGRSRGTFSVRHLYDLRAYDWPLSGAQSTRVQKVSGGSYARELKNLACAFGYTPEDVDTWLGEGLQPEEIEECFYYGEI
;
A
#
# COMPACT_ATOMS: atom_id res chain seq x y z
N VAL A 1 -20.85 -6.27 15.65
CA VAL A 1 -19.81 -7.07 14.98
C VAL A 1 -19.46 -6.37 13.68
N TYR A 2 -18.22 -5.94 13.55
CA TYR A 2 -17.74 -5.34 12.30
C TYR A 2 -17.71 -6.43 11.22
N LYS A 3 -18.54 -6.27 10.21
CA LYS A 3 -18.69 -7.25 9.12
C LYS A 3 -17.64 -7.06 8.01
N ARG A 4 -16.85 -5.99 8.06
CA ARG A 4 -15.85 -5.65 7.05
C ARG A 4 -14.57 -5.20 7.74
N GLN A 5 -13.43 -5.68 7.28
CA GLN A 5 -12.12 -5.32 7.81
C GLN A 5 -11.20 -4.91 6.68
N LEU A 6 -10.40 -3.88 6.91
CA LEU A 6 -9.40 -3.40 5.98
C LEU A 6 -8.04 -3.37 6.68
N ALA A 7 -7.01 -3.89 6.02
CA ALA A 7 -5.62 -3.69 6.38
C ALA A 7 -4.90 -3.01 5.22
N HIS A 8 -4.10 -2.00 5.52
CA HIS A 8 -3.41 -1.17 4.53
C HIS A 8 -1.93 -1.10 4.88
N ASN A 9 -1.10 -1.28 3.87
CA ASN A 9 0.33 -1.03 3.90
C ASN A 9 0.62 0.09 2.89
N GLY A 10 1.05 1.26 3.40
CA GLY A 10 1.34 2.43 2.60
C GLY A 10 0.81 3.72 3.18
N ILE A 11 0.90 4.78 2.39
CA ILE A 11 0.44 6.14 2.74
C ILE A 11 -0.31 6.73 1.55
N LEU A 12 -1.55 7.17 1.78
CA LEU A 12 -2.33 7.90 0.78
C LEU A 12 -2.07 9.40 0.89
N SER A 13 -1.64 10.00 -0.19
CA SER A 13 -1.35 11.44 -0.26
C SER A 13 -2.60 12.29 -0.52
N ASN A 14 -3.70 11.70 -0.99
CA ASN A 14 -4.90 12.42 -1.40
C ASN A 14 -6.15 12.10 -0.56
N ASP A 15 -6.01 11.49 0.61
CA ASP A 15 -7.13 11.12 1.47
C ASP A 15 -8.06 12.31 1.80
N LYS A 16 -7.50 13.48 2.13
CA LYS A 16 -8.24 14.70 2.43
C LYS A 16 -9.01 15.23 1.21
N LEU A 17 -8.36 15.20 0.04
CA LEU A 17 -8.98 15.62 -1.23
C LEU A 17 -10.12 14.69 -1.60
N LEU A 18 -9.92 13.37 -1.49
CA LEU A 18 -10.97 12.38 -1.74
C LEU A 18 -12.18 12.57 -0.84
N ARG A 19 -11.97 12.86 0.44
CA ARG A 19 -13.07 13.14 1.38
C ARG A 19 -13.92 14.32 0.91
N LEU A 20 -13.29 15.38 0.39
CA LEU A 20 -13.98 16.57 -0.10
C LEU A 20 -14.69 16.28 -1.44
N GLU A 21 -13.98 15.75 -2.43
CA GLU A 21 -14.50 15.52 -3.79
C GLU A 21 -15.64 14.50 -3.81
N LYS A 22 -15.49 13.42 -3.04
CA LYS A 22 -16.50 12.36 -2.96
C LYS A 22 -17.57 12.62 -1.89
N LYS A 23 -17.46 13.76 -1.18
CA LYS A 23 -18.40 14.15 -0.10
C LYS A 23 -18.56 13.03 0.92
N LEU A 24 -17.43 12.43 1.33
CA LEU A 24 -17.43 11.33 2.31
C LEU A 24 -17.90 11.85 3.67
N PRO A 25 -18.58 11.04 4.47
CA PRO A 25 -19.09 11.44 5.79
C PRO A 25 -17.97 11.93 6.70
N ALA A 26 -18.26 12.97 7.50
CA ALA A 26 -17.32 13.45 8.51
C ALA A 26 -17.03 12.32 9.54
N SER A 27 -15.76 12.22 9.93
CA SER A 27 -15.31 11.20 10.88
C SER A 27 -14.26 11.78 11.83
N ARG A 28 -14.15 11.19 13.03
CA ARG A 28 -13.08 11.44 13.98
C ARG A 28 -11.85 10.55 13.71
N ILE A 29 -11.95 9.62 12.75
CA ILE A 29 -10.85 8.75 12.34
C ILE A 29 -10.00 9.52 11.34
N GLU A 30 -8.75 9.80 11.71
CA GLU A 30 -7.83 10.65 10.95
C GLU A 30 -6.88 9.85 10.05
N THR A 31 -6.86 8.51 10.15
CA THR A 31 -6.01 7.68 9.30
C THR A 31 -6.41 7.82 7.82
N ASP A 32 -5.44 7.90 6.95
CA ASP A 32 -5.60 7.92 5.49
C ASP A 32 -6.35 6.69 4.98
N SER A 33 -6.05 5.52 5.54
CA SER A 33 -6.71 4.24 5.24
C SER A 33 -8.22 4.28 5.39
N PHE A 34 -8.74 5.12 6.29
CA PHE A 34 -10.18 5.24 6.51
C PHE A 34 -10.91 5.84 5.30
N ALA A 35 -10.23 6.59 4.44
CA ALA A 35 -10.81 7.07 3.19
C ALA A 35 -11.18 5.90 2.26
N ILE A 36 -10.37 4.83 2.23
CA ILE A 36 -10.70 3.62 1.47
C ILE A 36 -11.99 2.98 2.01
N VAL A 37 -12.09 2.84 3.33
CA VAL A 37 -13.30 2.27 3.98
C VAL A 37 -14.53 3.08 3.59
N GLN A 38 -14.46 4.40 3.69
CA GLN A 38 -15.59 5.29 3.36
C GLN A 38 -15.99 5.21 1.87
N LEU A 39 -15.02 5.09 0.97
CA LEU A 39 -15.31 4.90 -0.46
C LEU A 39 -16.04 3.59 -0.72
N LEU A 40 -15.60 2.49 -0.09
CA LEU A 40 -16.24 1.18 -0.20
C LEU A 40 -17.63 1.16 0.45
N GLU A 41 -17.81 1.86 1.58
CA GLU A 41 -19.12 2.03 2.20
C GLU A 41 -20.07 2.84 1.32
N GLN A 42 -19.58 3.89 0.69
CA GLN A 42 -20.38 4.72 -0.24
C GLN A 42 -20.79 3.94 -1.48
N ALA A 43 -19.94 3.04 -1.98
CA ALA A 43 -20.25 2.17 -3.10
C ALA A 43 -21.32 1.10 -2.74
N GLY A 44 -21.42 0.71 -1.47
CA GLY A 44 -22.42 -0.23 -0.96
C GLY A 44 -22.11 -1.70 -1.21
N THR A 45 -21.31 -2.03 -2.21
CA THR A 45 -20.87 -3.39 -2.55
C THR A 45 -19.35 -3.50 -2.51
N ILE A 46 -18.83 -4.70 -2.24
CA ILE A 46 -17.40 -5.01 -2.39
C ILE A 46 -17.30 -6.10 -3.45
N ASP A 47 -16.80 -5.72 -4.61
CA ASP A 47 -16.53 -6.60 -5.74
C ASP A 47 -15.29 -6.10 -6.50
N LEU A 48 -14.88 -6.85 -7.53
CA LEU A 48 -13.68 -6.52 -8.30
C LEU A 48 -13.78 -5.14 -8.98
N ASP A 49 -14.98 -4.77 -9.46
CA ASP A 49 -15.19 -3.47 -10.13
C ASP A 49 -15.14 -2.31 -9.15
N THR A 50 -15.79 -2.44 -8.00
CA THR A 50 -15.76 -1.43 -6.93
C THR A 50 -14.33 -1.21 -6.43
N LEU A 51 -13.58 -2.30 -6.23
CA LEU A 51 -12.18 -2.22 -5.81
C LEU A 51 -11.30 -1.60 -6.89
N ARG A 52 -11.54 -1.91 -8.17
CA ARG A 52 -10.86 -1.26 -9.30
C ARG A 52 -11.11 0.24 -9.29
N ILE A 53 -12.36 0.66 -9.28
CA ILE A 53 -12.75 2.08 -9.28
C ILE A 53 -12.15 2.81 -8.08
N THR A 54 -12.24 2.21 -6.89
CA THR A 54 -11.68 2.77 -5.67
C THR A 54 -10.17 2.94 -5.79
N SER A 55 -9.44 1.90 -6.22
CA SER A 55 -7.98 1.93 -6.32
C SER A 55 -7.48 2.95 -7.34
N GLU A 56 -8.20 3.15 -8.44
CA GLU A 56 -7.85 4.15 -9.46
C GLU A 56 -8.03 5.61 -8.98
N LEU A 57 -8.77 5.83 -7.88
CA LEU A 57 -8.90 7.14 -7.24
C LEU A 57 -7.76 7.44 -6.26
N LEU A 58 -7.13 6.42 -5.69
CA LEU A 58 -6.10 6.59 -4.67
C LEU A 58 -4.82 7.19 -5.27
N ARG A 59 -4.10 7.99 -4.48
CA ARG A 59 -2.76 8.52 -4.80
C ARG A 59 -1.85 8.26 -3.62
N GLY A 60 -0.57 8.03 -3.90
CA GLY A 60 0.41 7.66 -2.90
C GLY A 60 0.90 6.24 -3.08
N SER A 61 1.34 5.61 -2.00
CA SER A 61 1.75 4.21 -2.02
C SER A 61 0.75 3.36 -1.26
N PHE A 62 0.36 2.22 -1.83
CA PHE A 62 -0.57 1.33 -1.15
C PHE A 62 -0.49 -0.12 -1.62
N THR A 63 -0.80 -1.00 -0.73
CA THR A 63 -1.33 -2.35 -0.94
C THR A 63 -2.31 -2.59 0.20
N TYR A 64 -3.52 -3.03 -0.08
CA TYR A 64 -4.50 -3.25 0.97
C TYR A 64 -5.26 -4.56 0.79
N THR A 65 -5.79 -5.05 1.90
CA THR A 65 -6.68 -6.22 1.91
C THR A 65 -8.03 -5.84 2.51
N VAL A 66 -9.09 -6.44 2.00
CA VAL A 66 -10.46 -6.26 2.51
C VAL A 66 -11.07 -7.63 2.77
N LEU A 67 -11.56 -7.85 3.97
CA LEU A 67 -12.41 -8.99 4.30
C LEU A 67 -13.85 -8.50 4.37
N ASP A 68 -14.74 -9.08 3.56
CA ASP A 68 -16.16 -8.73 3.52
C ASP A 68 -17.01 -9.61 4.45
N ASP A 69 -18.32 -9.36 4.47
CA ASP A 69 -19.27 -10.09 5.28
C ASP A 69 -19.71 -11.46 4.70
N HIS A 70 -19.20 -11.82 3.52
CA HIS A 70 -19.31 -13.12 2.89
C HIS A 70 -18.03 -13.97 3.05
N GLU A 71 -17.11 -13.51 3.90
CA GLU A 71 -15.78 -14.13 4.14
C GLU A 71 -14.88 -14.15 2.88
N HIS A 72 -15.12 -13.25 1.91
CA HIS A 72 -14.22 -13.06 0.79
C HIS A 72 -13.05 -12.19 1.23
N LEU A 73 -11.84 -12.66 0.99
CA LEU A 73 -10.63 -11.87 1.20
C LEU A 73 -10.14 -11.31 -0.14
N TYR A 74 -10.28 -10.02 -0.31
CA TYR A 74 -9.73 -9.30 -1.43
C TYR A 74 -8.33 -8.78 -1.10
N ILE A 75 -7.41 -8.95 -2.03
CA ILE A 75 -6.04 -8.45 -1.98
C ILE A 75 -5.88 -7.51 -3.17
N VAL A 76 -5.64 -6.25 -2.91
CA VAL A 76 -5.43 -5.20 -3.91
C VAL A 76 -3.99 -4.74 -3.83
N ARG A 77 -3.19 -5.06 -4.84
CA ARG A 77 -1.79 -4.71 -4.87
C ARG A 77 -1.54 -3.47 -5.72
N GLY A 78 -1.23 -2.36 -5.06
CA GLY A 78 -0.64 -1.16 -5.66
C GLY A 78 0.87 -1.32 -5.83
N ASN A 79 1.62 -0.27 -5.52
CA ASN A 79 3.07 -0.21 -5.68
C ASN A 79 3.87 -0.70 -4.45
N ASN A 80 3.22 -1.03 -3.34
CA ASN A 80 3.91 -1.59 -2.17
C ASN A 80 4.15 -3.09 -2.29
N PRO A 81 5.26 -3.61 -1.70
CA PRO A 81 5.58 -5.03 -1.72
C PRO A 81 4.47 -5.88 -1.08
N PHE A 82 4.28 -7.07 -1.62
CA PHE A 82 3.33 -8.04 -1.09
C PHE A 82 3.73 -9.46 -1.47
N ARG A 83 3.63 -10.40 -0.55
CA ARG A 83 3.89 -11.82 -0.74
C ARG A 83 2.75 -12.65 -0.18
N LEU A 84 2.34 -13.67 -0.92
CA LEU A 84 1.24 -14.57 -0.58
C LEU A 84 1.68 -16.01 -0.76
N TYR A 85 1.61 -16.80 0.31
CA TYR A 85 1.84 -18.22 0.31
C TYR A 85 0.54 -18.96 0.59
N HIS A 86 0.33 -20.03 -0.15
CA HIS A 86 -0.77 -20.95 0.04
C HIS A 86 -0.24 -22.30 0.49
N PHE A 87 -0.85 -22.86 1.54
CA PHE A 87 -0.60 -24.19 2.08
C PHE A 87 -1.82 -25.09 1.77
N PRO A 88 -1.82 -25.78 0.63
CA PRO A 88 -3.03 -26.50 0.15
C PRO A 88 -3.53 -27.56 1.13
N LYS A 89 -2.62 -28.27 1.82
CA LYS A 89 -2.99 -29.32 2.78
C LYS A 89 -3.75 -28.77 3.99
N GLN A 90 -3.35 -27.59 4.48
CA GLN A 90 -3.98 -26.93 5.61
C GLN A 90 -5.09 -25.98 5.21
N LYS A 91 -5.24 -25.71 3.92
CA LYS A 91 -6.17 -24.71 3.36
C LYS A 91 -5.96 -23.30 3.96
N VAL A 92 -4.69 -22.92 4.14
CA VAL A 92 -4.29 -21.66 4.78
C VAL A 92 -3.54 -20.79 3.76
N TYR A 93 -3.87 -19.51 3.76
CA TYR A 93 -3.11 -18.46 3.11
C TYR A 93 -2.37 -17.64 4.15
N LEU A 94 -1.09 -17.37 3.91
CA LEU A 94 -0.29 -16.47 4.71
C LEU A 94 0.27 -15.37 3.82
N TYR A 95 0.20 -14.13 4.27
CA TYR A 95 0.77 -13.02 3.55
C TYR A 95 1.52 -12.05 4.46
N ALA A 96 2.47 -11.36 3.87
CA ALA A 96 3.21 -10.26 4.48
C ALA A 96 3.67 -9.28 3.40
N SER A 97 4.18 -8.13 3.81
CA SER A 97 4.76 -7.16 2.89
C SER A 97 6.00 -7.71 2.20
N THR A 98 6.90 -8.39 2.92
CA THR A 98 8.13 -8.94 2.34
C THR A 98 8.26 -10.45 2.54
N LYS A 99 9.13 -11.05 1.73
CA LYS A 99 9.46 -12.48 1.81
C LYS A 99 10.20 -12.81 3.11
N GLU A 100 11.02 -11.91 3.57
CA GLU A 100 11.83 -12.01 4.78
C GLU A 100 10.93 -12.12 6.01
N ILE A 101 9.96 -11.21 6.15
CA ILE A 101 8.96 -11.23 7.23
C ILE A 101 8.18 -12.55 7.20
N LEU A 102 7.73 -12.97 6.02
CA LEU A 102 6.95 -14.20 5.87
C LEU A 102 7.77 -15.43 6.24
N ASN A 103 9.02 -15.51 5.77
CA ASN A 103 9.93 -16.61 6.07
C ASN A 103 10.31 -16.66 7.56
N TYR A 104 10.54 -15.50 8.18
CA TYR A 104 10.81 -15.41 9.61
C TYR A 104 9.62 -15.93 10.43
N ALA A 105 8.40 -15.47 10.14
CA ALA A 105 7.19 -15.97 10.80
C ALA A 105 7.00 -17.47 10.60
N LEU A 106 7.23 -17.97 9.38
CA LEU A 106 7.14 -19.40 9.06
C LEU A 106 8.15 -20.24 9.84
N SER A 107 9.34 -19.73 10.12
CA SER A 107 10.34 -20.46 10.91
C SER A 107 9.82 -20.81 12.30
N SER A 108 9.00 -19.94 12.88
CA SER A 108 8.42 -20.11 14.22
C SER A 108 7.23 -21.09 14.23
N ILE A 109 6.47 -21.19 13.12
CA ILE A 109 5.26 -22.02 13.04
C ILE A 109 5.43 -23.26 12.15
N ARG A 110 6.65 -23.55 11.69
CA ARG A 110 6.97 -24.63 10.74
C ARG A 110 6.52 -26.02 11.18
N LYS A 111 6.39 -26.25 12.49
CA LYS A 111 5.88 -27.51 13.04
C LYS A 111 4.38 -27.71 12.76
N SER A 112 3.62 -26.65 12.64
CA SER A 112 2.16 -26.67 12.43
C SER A 112 1.79 -26.61 10.94
N LEU A 113 2.65 -26.02 10.10
CA LEU A 113 2.45 -25.91 8.65
C LEU A 113 3.45 -26.82 7.94
N HIS A 114 2.97 -27.93 7.39
CA HIS A 114 3.78 -28.93 6.70
C HIS A 114 3.22 -29.23 5.31
N GLY A 115 4.11 -29.66 4.42
CA GLY A 115 3.78 -30.01 3.04
C GLY A 115 4.21 -28.95 2.03
N PRO A 116 3.75 -29.05 0.79
CA PRO A 116 4.13 -28.13 -0.25
C PRO A 116 3.57 -26.72 0.00
N VAL A 117 4.36 -25.72 -0.34
CA VAL A 117 4.00 -24.30 -0.29
C VAL A 117 3.91 -23.81 -1.72
N GLU A 118 2.82 -23.13 -2.07
CA GLU A 118 2.62 -22.46 -3.34
C GLU A 118 2.78 -20.95 -3.12
N GLU A 119 3.76 -20.33 -3.78
CA GLU A 119 3.80 -18.87 -3.86
C GLU A 119 2.77 -18.39 -4.86
N VAL A 120 1.75 -17.68 -4.39
CA VAL A 120 0.69 -17.14 -5.23
C VAL A 120 1.10 -15.76 -5.73
N ALA A 121 1.40 -15.65 -7.02
CA ALA A 121 1.79 -14.37 -7.59
C ALA A 121 0.60 -13.38 -7.57
N VAL A 122 0.82 -12.23 -6.91
CA VAL A 122 -0.04 -11.05 -6.99
C VAL A 122 0.83 -9.93 -7.49
N ARG A 123 0.59 -9.46 -8.70
CA ARG A 123 1.38 -8.42 -9.36
C ARG A 123 0.81 -7.04 -9.05
N GLU A 124 1.60 -6.04 -9.27
CA GLU A 124 1.15 -4.66 -9.21
C GLU A 124 -0.01 -4.41 -10.18
N GLY A 125 -1.07 -3.78 -9.69
CA GLY A 125 -2.33 -3.62 -10.42
C GLY A 125 -3.28 -4.82 -10.35
N ASP A 126 -2.92 -5.92 -9.67
CA ASP A 126 -3.80 -7.07 -9.47
C ASP A 126 -4.81 -6.82 -8.32
N ILE A 127 -6.01 -7.32 -8.53
CA ILE A 127 -7.02 -7.56 -7.48
C ILE A 127 -7.25 -9.06 -7.44
N LEU A 128 -6.90 -9.71 -6.33
CA LEU A 128 -7.14 -11.13 -6.11
C LEU A 128 -8.23 -11.29 -5.05
N CYS A 129 -9.28 -12.03 -5.37
CA CYS A 129 -10.29 -12.46 -4.42
C CYS A 129 -10.06 -13.93 -4.06
N LEU A 130 -9.99 -14.22 -2.78
CA LEU A 130 -9.97 -15.56 -2.21
C LEU A 130 -11.35 -15.85 -1.62
N LEU A 131 -11.98 -16.93 -2.06
CA LEU A 131 -13.29 -17.36 -1.62
C LEU A 131 -13.19 -18.36 -0.46
N PRO A 132 -14.22 -18.48 0.41
CA PRO A 132 -14.20 -19.42 1.54
C PRO A 132 -14.07 -20.90 1.13
N ASP A 133 -14.53 -21.25 -0.07
CA ASP A 133 -14.41 -22.60 -0.63
C ASP A 133 -13.02 -22.91 -1.21
N GLY A 134 -12.11 -21.92 -1.20
CA GLY A 134 -10.77 -22.00 -1.79
C GLY A 134 -10.71 -21.55 -3.25
N GLY A 135 -11.85 -21.14 -3.83
CA GLY A 135 -11.91 -20.53 -5.16
C GLY A 135 -11.14 -19.22 -5.22
N ARG A 136 -10.71 -18.84 -6.42
CA ARG A 136 -9.98 -17.59 -6.67
C ARG A 136 -10.59 -16.87 -7.87
N SER A 137 -10.78 -15.56 -7.75
CA SER A 137 -11.10 -14.71 -8.89
C SER A 137 -10.13 -13.55 -8.97
N ARG A 138 -9.95 -12.97 -10.16
CA ARG A 138 -8.98 -11.90 -10.39
C ARG A 138 -9.59 -10.78 -11.20
N GLY A 139 -9.19 -9.57 -10.84
CA GLY A 139 -9.39 -8.35 -11.60
C GLY A 139 -8.08 -7.57 -11.67
N THR A 140 -8.10 -6.47 -12.38
CA THR A 140 -6.96 -5.55 -12.48
C THR A 140 -7.43 -4.10 -12.45
N PHE A 141 -6.54 -3.20 -12.04
CA PHE A 141 -6.74 -1.76 -12.11
C PHE A 141 -5.50 -1.07 -12.70
N SER A 142 -5.68 0.15 -13.19
CA SER A 142 -4.57 0.92 -13.75
C SER A 142 -3.71 1.51 -12.65
N VAL A 143 -2.40 1.21 -12.66
CA VAL A 143 -1.40 1.76 -11.73
C VAL A 143 -0.66 2.98 -12.27
N ARG A 144 -0.97 3.44 -13.50
CA ARG A 144 -0.26 4.56 -14.14
C ARG A 144 -0.23 5.81 -13.28
N HIS A 145 -1.33 6.09 -12.59
CA HIS A 145 -1.47 7.25 -11.71
C HIS A 145 -0.60 7.22 -10.45
N LEU A 146 -0.10 6.04 -10.07
CA LEU A 146 0.81 5.88 -8.92
C LEU A 146 2.23 6.36 -9.24
N TYR A 147 2.56 6.48 -10.53
CA TYR A 147 3.85 6.93 -11.04
C TYR A 147 3.78 8.27 -11.77
N ASP A 148 2.59 8.90 -11.82
CA ASP A 148 2.42 10.21 -12.45
C ASP A 148 2.83 11.32 -11.46
N LEU A 149 4.07 11.77 -11.58
CA LEU A 149 4.65 12.83 -10.76
C LEU A 149 3.93 14.17 -10.88
N ARG A 150 3.07 14.36 -11.91
CA ARG A 150 2.27 15.57 -12.09
C ARG A 150 1.05 15.63 -11.16
N ALA A 151 0.64 14.51 -10.57
CA ALA A 151 -0.48 14.47 -9.64
C ALA A 151 -0.14 15.08 -8.25
N TYR A 152 1.11 15.44 -8.01
CA TYR A 152 1.59 16.06 -6.77
C TYR A 152 1.62 17.60 -6.82
N ASP A 153 1.07 18.23 -7.87
CA ASP A 153 0.87 19.69 -7.87
C ASP A 153 -0.23 20.07 -6.86
N TRP A 154 0.16 20.13 -5.59
CA TRP A 154 -0.57 20.88 -4.57
C TRP A 154 -0.55 22.36 -5.00
N PRO A 155 -1.69 23.04 -5.06
CA PRO A 155 -1.71 24.49 -5.31
C PRO A 155 -1.12 25.18 -4.09
N LEU A 156 0.19 25.36 -4.06
CA LEU A 156 0.83 26.36 -3.23
C LEU A 156 0.41 27.72 -3.81
N SER A 157 -0.43 28.42 -3.04
CA SER A 157 -0.80 29.80 -3.25
C SER A 157 0.39 30.64 -3.76
N GLY A 158 0.30 31.10 -4.98
CA GLY A 158 0.92 32.32 -5.48
C GLY A 158 2.45 32.31 -5.60
N ALA A 159 3.01 31.57 -6.57
CA ALA A 159 4.32 31.94 -7.13
C ALA A 159 4.38 31.55 -8.61
N GLN A 160 4.84 32.51 -9.40
CA GLN A 160 4.92 32.48 -10.84
C GLN A 160 5.70 31.31 -11.40
N SER A 161 5.15 30.74 -12.46
CA SER A 161 5.75 29.75 -13.35
C SER A 161 7.16 30.14 -13.78
N THR A 162 8.16 29.45 -13.29
CA THR A 162 9.48 29.40 -13.92
C THR A 162 9.73 27.95 -14.41
N ARG A 163 10.03 27.88 -15.68
CA ARG A 163 10.37 26.73 -16.52
C ARG A 163 11.29 25.74 -15.76
N VAL A 164 10.78 24.55 -15.40
CA VAL A 164 11.59 23.53 -14.76
C VAL A 164 12.33 22.72 -15.81
N GLN A 165 13.65 22.87 -15.80
CA GLN A 165 14.59 21.95 -16.43
C GLN A 165 14.56 20.59 -15.72
N LYS A 166 14.69 19.53 -16.50
CA LYS A 166 14.88 18.15 -16.07
C LYS A 166 15.92 18.05 -14.96
N VAL A 167 15.50 17.67 -13.76
CA VAL A 167 16.40 17.25 -12.68
C VAL A 167 15.98 15.84 -12.28
N SER A 168 16.72 14.87 -12.76
CA SER A 168 16.73 13.50 -12.25
C SER A 168 17.40 13.53 -10.86
N GLY A 169 16.71 13.08 -9.82
CA GLY A 169 17.26 12.86 -8.47
C GLY A 169 16.57 13.60 -7.32
N GLY A 170 15.88 14.73 -7.56
CA GLY A 170 15.35 15.54 -6.46
C GLY A 170 14.02 15.08 -5.84
N SER A 171 13.26 14.23 -6.51
CA SER A 171 11.95 13.79 -6.04
C SER A 171 12.06 12.70 -4.98
N TYR A 172 12.87 11.68 -5.24
CA TYR A 172 13.02 10.53 -4.36
C TYR A 172 13.69 10.90 -3.02
N ALA A 173 14.71 11.77 -3.04
CA ALA A 173 15.32 12.28 -1.82
C ALA A 173 14.33 13.06 -0.93
N ARG A 174 13.36 13.75 -1.54
CA ARG A 174 12.30 14.46 -0.79
C ARG A 174 11.29 13.50 -0.17
N GLU A 175 10.92 12.44 -0.89
CA GLU A 175 10.04 11.39 -0.39
C GLU A 175 10.71 10.61 0.75
N LEU A 176 11.99 10.32 0.59
CA LEU A 176 12.81 9.67 1.60
C LEU A 176 12.87 10.50 2.90
N LYS A 177 12.98 11.82 2.81
CA LYS A 177 12.93 12.73 3.97
C LYS A 177 11.57 12.71 4.68
N ASN A 178 10.48 12.64 3.92
CA ASN A 178 9.15 12.53 4.50
C ASN A 178 8.96 11.17 5.19
N LEU A 179 9.50 10.11 4.59
CA LEU A 179 9.48 8.78 5.18
C LEU A 179 10.31 8.73 6.47
N ALA A 180 11.52 9.31 6.46
CA ALA A 180 12.39 9.41 7.63
C ALA A 180 11.67 10.06 8.83
N CYS A 181 10.91 11.13 8.60
CA CYS A 181 10.13 11.79 9.65
C CYS A 181 9.09 10.86 10.27
N ALA A 182 8.50 9.94 9.51
CA ALA A 182 7.55 8.96 10.03
C ALA A 182 8.21 7.93 10.95
N PHE A 183 9.51 7.69 10.78
CA PHE A 183 10.32 6.82 11.64
C PHE A 183 11.07 7.56 12.75
N GLY A 184 10.83 8.88 12.91
CA GLY A 184 11.41 9.69 14.00
C GLY A 184 12.76 10.32 13.70
N TYR A 185 13.23 10.25 12.45
CA TYR A 185 14.44 10.92 11.97
C TYR A 185 14.14 12.31 11.42
N THR A 186 15.16 13.13 11.24
CA THR A 186 15.02 14.47 10.66
C THR A 186 15.37 14.46 9.16
N PRO A 187 14.90 15.45 8.36
CA PRO A 187 15.34 15.61 6.99
C PRO A 187 16.86 15.78 6.84
N GLU A 188 17.49 16.37 7.85
CA GLU A 188 18.94 16.61 7.94
C GLU A 188 19.71 15.30 8.11
N ASP A 189 19.15 14.31 8.82
CA ASP A 189 19.76 12.99 8.95
C ASP A 189 19.87 12.32 7.57
N VAL A 190 18.80 12.41 6.76
CA VAL A 190 18.82 11.89 5.39
C VAL A 190 19.87 12.57 4.52
N ASP A 191 20.02 13.91 4.64
CA ASP A 191 21.06 14.63 3.90
C ASP A 191 22.45 14.19 4.31
N THR A 192 22.66 13.90 5.59
CA THR A 192 23.93 13.40 6.13
C THR A 192 24.26 12.04 5.54
N TRP A 193 23.33 11.08 5.58
CA TRP A 193 23.52 9.72 5.06
C TRP A 193 23.77 9.69 3.54
N LEU A 194 23.02 10.51 2.80
CA LEU A 194 23.26 10.69 1.35
C LEU A 194 24.65 11.31 1.09
N GLY A 195 25.07 12.25 1.95
CA GLY A 195 26.41 12.86 1.90
C GLY A 195 27.54 11.90 2.26
N GLU A 196 27.29 10.89 3.07
CA GLU A 196 28.19 9.79 3.43
C GLU A 196 28.27 8.72 2.33
N GLY A 197 27.40 8.81 1.30
CA GLY A 197 27.44 7.96 0.11
C GLY A 197 26.46 6.79 0.14
N LEU A 198 25.57 6.72 1.13
CA LEU A 198 24.48 5.73 1.09
C LEU A 198 23.55 6.05 -0.06
N GLN A 199 23.07 5.00 -0.72
CA GLN A 199 22.07 5.15 -1.77
C GLN A 199 20.68 5.35 -1.12
N PRO A 200 19.77 6.09 -1.78
CA PRO A 200 18.42 6.33 -1.23
C PRO A 200 17.65 5.06 -0.87
N GLU A 201 17.83 3.99 -1.65
CA GLU A 201 17.21 2.68 -1.43
C GLU A 201 17.75 2.00 -0.16
N GLU A 202 19.06 2.15 0.12
CA GLU A 202 19.69 1.61 1.32
C GLU A 202 19.17 2.32 2.58
N ILE A 203 19.02 3.64 2.52
CA ILE A 203 18.45 4.44 3.61
C ILE A 203 16.99 4.03 3.88
N GLU A 204 16.20 3.80 2.82
CA GLU A 204 14.82 3.34 2.96
C GLU A 204 14.75 1.96 3.61
N GLU A 205 15.61 1.03 3.23
CA GLU A 205 15.70 -0.30 3.84
C GLU A 205 16.06 -0.20 5.34
N CYS A 206 16.97 0.69 5.71
CA CYS A 206 17.38 0.88 7.10
C CYS A 206 16.23 1.36 8.00
N PHE A 207 15.28 2.14 7.51
CA PHE A 207 14.09 2.53 8.28
C PHE A 207 13.22 1.33 8.67
N TYR A 208 13.14 0.32 7.80
CA TYR A 208 12.34 -0.87 8.06
C TYR A 208 13.07 -1.92 8.91
N TYR A 209 14.39 -1.92 8.92
CA TYR A 209 15.20 -2.90 9.65
C TYR A 209 15.84 -2.36 10.93
N GLY A 210 15.82 -1.04 11.15
CA GLY A 210 16.35 -0.40 12.36
C GLY A 210 17.88 -0.46 12.48
N GLU A 211 18.59 -0.43 11.36
CA GLU A 211 20.04 -0.59 11.28
C GLU A 211 20.80 0.74 10.99
N ILE A 212 20.19 1.91 11.28
CA ILE A 212 20.89 3.21 11.25
C ILE A 212 21.09 3.70 12.68
#